data_998538eb43635fb8b216c48c628fe233
#
_entry.id   998538eb43635fb8b216c48c628fe233
#
_cell.length_a   1.000
_cell.length_b   1.000
_cell.length_c   1.000
_cell.angle_alpha   90.00
_cell.angle_beta   90.00
_cell.angle_gamma   90.00
#
_symmetry.space_group_name_H-M   'P 1'
#
loop_
_entity.id
_entity.type
_entity.pdbx_description
1 polymer ?
#
loop_
_entity_poly.entity_id
_entity_poly.type
_entity_poly.pdbx_seq_one_letter_code
_entity_poly.pdbx_strand_id
1 'polypeptide(L)'
;MTILTILKIITRSWWRNKVFFFISIVSLAIGLACTNLLFTYYVHDYNIESGNRDKNRIFCLRQDNPMQDGSKVAYADANIPPMLKEKYAEVEDYLRINSLVPQYCKYGGEIYHDITFISADTTLQHFFHYHPIAGSLKQVLEQPGKVALSEAFAHKLFGDKNPLGELLEIKTMTDTQSYEAVSYT
;
A
#
# COMPACT_ATOMS: atom_id res chain seq x y z
N MET A 1 16.81 54.20 0.02
CA MET A 1 17.81 53.19 0.43
C MET A 1 17.84 52.10 -0.60
N THR A 2 18.98 51.89 -1.23
CA THR A 2 19.12 50.92 -2.34
C THR A 2 19.18 49.50 -1.75
N ILE A 3 18.54 48.53 -2.41
CA ILE A 3 18.52 47.12 -2.02
C ILE A 3 19.94 46.60 -1.71
N LEU A 4 20.94 47.04 -2.47
CA LEU A 4 22.35 46.74 -2.26
C LEU A 4 22.91 47.20 -0.90
N THR A 5 22.44 48.36 -0.37
CA THR A 5 22.87 48.86 0.93
C THR A 5 22.29 48.00 2.05
N ILE A 6 21.05 47.55 1.92
CA ILE A 6 20.39 46.66 2.87
C ILE A 6 21.09 45.29 2.91
N LEU A 7 21.39 44.71 1.75
CA LEU A 7 22.12 43.45 1.66
C LEU A 7 23.50 43.53 2.33
N LYS A 8 24.24 44.64 2.12
CA LYS A 8 25.58 44.86 2.72
C LYS A 8 25.51 45.00 4.26
N ILE A 9 24.47 45.60 4.80
CA ILE A 9 24.25 45.70 6.25
C ILE A 9 23.92 44.34 6.84
N ILE A 10 23.07 43.56 6.17
CA ILE A 10 22.67 42.20 6.60
C ILE A 10 23.87 41.27 6.63
N THR A 11 24.66 41.23 5.55
CA THR A 11 25.87 40.36 5.48
C THR A 11 26.92 40.74 6.55
N ARG A 12 27.11 42.03 6.81
CA ARG A 12 28.04 42.50 7.87
C ARG A 12 27.52 42.12 9.28
N SER A 13 26.21 42.16 9.52
CA SER A 13 25.60 41.72 10.79
C SER A 13 25.75 40.20 11.00
N TRP A 14 25.66 39.41 9.93
CA TRP A 14 25.85 37.96 9.98
C TRP A 14 27.28 37.58 10.39
N TRP A 15 28.28 38.26 9.84
CA TRP A 15 29.69 37.99 10.19
C TRP A 15 30.00 38.34 11.65
N ARG A 16 29.29 39.29 12.22
CA ARG A 16 29.49 39.71 13.63
C ARG A 16 28.87 38.72 14.62
N ASN A 17 27.74 38.11 14.27
CA ASN A 17 26.95 37.19 15.13
C ASN A 17 26.92 35.78 14.53
N LYS A 18 28.05 35.15 14.30
CA LYS A 18 28.18 33.87 13.61
C LYS A 18 27.36 32.73 14.23
N VAL A 19 27.32 32.65 15.56
CA VAL A 19 26.61 31.60 16.29
C VAL A 19 25.10 31.71 16.07
N PHE A 20 24.55 32.91 16.20
CA PHE A 20 23.12 33.15 15.99
C PHE A 20 22.71 32.84 14.53
N PHE A 21 23.56 33.25 13.59
CA PHE A 21 23.35 32.99 12.17
C PHE A 21 23.35 31.48 11.87
N PHE A 22 24.33 30.75 12.43
CA PHE A 22 24.41 29.29 12.25
C PHE A 22 23.17 28.58 12.83
N ILE A 23 22.75 28.92 14.05
CA ILE A 23 21.56 28.35 14.67
C ILE A 23 20.32 28.63 13.81
N SER A 24 20.17 29.85 13.29
CA SER A 24 19.03 30.22 12.44
C SER A 24 19.00 29.39 11.13
N ILE A 25 20.16 29.18 10.50
CA ILE A 25 20.23 28.35 9.28
C ILE A 25 19.87 26.90 9.61
N VAL A 26 20.44 26.34 10.67
CA VAL A 26 20.14 24.95 11.06
C VAL A 26 18.65 24.78 11.37
N SER A 27 18.05 25.70 12.12
CA SER A 27 16.63 25.65 12.43
C SER A 27 15.76 25.74 11.18
N LEU A 28 16.09 26.64 10.25
CA LEU A 28 15.39 26.76 8.97
C LEU A 28 15.56 25.52 8.11
N ALA A 29 16.77 24.96 8.05
CA ALA A 29 17.04 23.73 7.29
C ALA A 29 16.23 22.54 7.83
N ILE A 30 16.16 22.38 9.15
CA ILE A 30 15.34 21.33 9.78
C ILE A 30 13.86 21.55 9.45
N GLY A 31 13.35 22.78 9.60
CA GLY A 31 11.95 23.09 9.25
C GLY A 31 11.60 22.78 7.81
N LEU A 32 12.46 23.17 6.86
CA LEU A 32 12.28 22.87 5.45
C LEU A 32 12.38 21.37 5.15
N ALA A 33 13.29 20.64 5.80
CA ALA A 33 13.41 19.20 5.64
C ALA A 33 12.14 18.46 6.10
N CYS A 34 11.63 18.80 7.29
CA CYS A 34 10.40 18.23 7.81
C CYS A 34 9.19 18.54 6.90
N THR A 35 9.07 19.80 6.46
CA THR A 35 7.99 20.20 5.55
C THR A 35 8.06 19.44 4.23
N ASN A 36 9.26 19.28 3.67
CA ASN A 36 9.46 18.56 2.42
C ASN A 36 9.12 17.07 2.55
N LEU A 37 9.52 16.42 3.66
CA LEU A 37 9.14 15.05 3.94
C LEU A 37 7.62 14.87 4.04
N LEU A 38 6.94 15.73 4.80
CA LEU A 38 5.49 15.69 4.92
C LEU A 38 4.79 15.93 3.57
N PHE A 39 5.28 16.89 2.80
CA PHE A 39 4.75 17.17 1.47
C PHE A 39 4.94 15.99 0.51
N THR A 40 6.11 15.38 0.49
CA THR A 40 6.39 14.19 -0.32
C THR A 40 5.48 13.02 0.07
N TYR A 41 5.33 12.78 1.38
CA TYR A 41 4.40 11.77 1.88
C TYR A 41 2.96 12.05 1.45
N TYR A 42 2.48 13.29 1.62
CA TYR A 42 1.14 13.69 1.20
C TYR A 42 0.90 13.51 -0.31
N VAL A 43 1.84 13.94 -1.13
CA VAL A 43 1.75 13.79 -2.60
C VAL A 43 1.77 12.31 -2.99
N HIS A 44 2.60 11.51 -2.33
CA HIS A 44 2.64 10.07 -2.56
C HIS A 44 1.29 9.42 -2.24
N ASP A 45 0.75 9.67 -1.06
CA ASP A 45 -0.54 9.14 -0.59
C ASP A 45 -1.70 9.57 -1.50
N TYR A 46 -1.73 10.85 -1.88
CA TYR A 46 -2.72 11.38 -2.82
C TYR A 46 -2.65 10.74 -4.21
N ASN A 47 -1.45 10.38 -4.67
CA ASN A 47 -1.23 9.80 -5.99
C ASN A 47 -1.45 8.27 -6.04
N ILE A 48 -1.53 7.57 -4.91
CA ILE A 48 -1.79 6.11 -4.89
C ILE A 48 -3.08 5.78 -5.66
N GLU A 49 -4.12 6.59 -5.51
CA GLU A 49 -5.39 6.39 -6.20
C GLU A 49 -5.48 7.09 -7.57
N SER A 50 -4.49 7.89 -7.95
CA SER A 50 -4.55 8.69 -9.19
C SER A 50 -4.55 7.84 -10.46
N GLY A 51 -3.99 6.63 -10.41
CA GLY A 51 -3.96 5.67 -11.52
C GLY A 51 -5.31 4.99 -11.79
N ASN A 52 -6.25 5.05 -10.85
CA ASN A 52 -7.55 4.42 -11.02
C ASN A 52 -8.54 5.38 -11.69
N ARG A 53 -9.00 5.03 -12.90
CA ARG A 53 -9.95 5.84 -13.68
C ARG A 53 -11.31 5.97 -12.98
N ASP A 54 -11.70 4.96 -12.23
CA ASP A 54 -13.02 4.86 -11.58
C ASP A 54 -13.00 5.26 -10.10
N LYS A 55 -11.92 5.89 -9.62
CA LYS A 55 -11.75 6.27 -8.20
C LYS A 55 -12.94 7.03 -7.59
N ASN A 56 -13.63 7.85 -8.39
CA ASN A 56 -14.79 8.63 -7.93
C ASN A 56 -16.08 7.80 -7.79
N ARG A 57 -16.06 6.55 -8.25
CA ARG A 57 -17.18 5.60 -8.20
C ARG A 57 -16.93 4.45 -7.22
N ILE A 58 -15.73 4.36 -6.66
CA ILE A 58 -15.34 3.34 -5.70
C ILE A 58 -15.53 3.89 -4.30
N PHE A 59 -16.31 3.20 -3.49
CA PHE A 59 -16.63 3.57 -2.12
C PHE A 59 -16.23 2.45 -1.17
N CYS A 60 -15.54 2.81 -0.09
CA CYS A 60 -15.22 1.87 0.97
C CYS A 60 -16.37 1.81 1.99
N LEU A 61 -16.89 0.61 2.21
CA LEU A 61 -17.84 0.37 3.30
C LEU A 61 -17.13 0.48 4.65
N ARG A 62 -17.71 1.28 5.54
CA ARG A 62 -17.25 1.42 6.92
C ARG A 62 -18.41 1.18 7.87
N GLN A 63 -18.14 0.48 8.95
CA GLN A 63 -19.09 0.31 10.04
C GLN A 63 -18.56 0.92 11.34
N ASP A 64 -19.44 1.15 12.28
CA ASP A 64 -19.06 1.62 13.60
C ASP A 64 -18.24 0.54 14.32
N ASN A 65 -17.18 0.97 14.98
CA ASN A 65 -16.30 0.06 15.70
C ASN A 65 -17.00 -0.45 16.97
N PRO A 66 -17.26 -1.76 17.11
CA PRO A 66 -17.92 -2.30 18.28
C PRO A 66 -17.07 -2.19 19.57
N MET A 67 -15.77 -1.95 19.44
CA MET A 67 -14.84 -1.85 20.57
C MET A 67 -14.52 -0.41 20.98
N GLN A 68 -14.82 0.55 20.14
CA GLN A 68 -14.52 1.96 20.40
C GLN A 68 -15.62 2.86 19.86
N ASP A 69 -16.39 3.43 20.78
CA ASP A 69 -17.49 4.32 20.46
C ASP A 69 -17.04 5.56 19.66
N GLY A 70 -17.81 5.92 18.65
CA GLY A 70 -17.54 7.07 17.77
C GLY A 70 -16.45 6.88 16.71
N SER A 71 -15.78 5.74 16.65
CA SER A 71 -14.83 5.43 15.58
C SER A 71 -15.46 4.55 14.50
N LYS A 72 -14.97 4.66 13.25
CA LYS A 72 -15.39 3.82 12.13
C LYS A 72 -14.22 2.96 11.66
N VAL A 73 -14.49 1.70 11.38
CA VAL A 73 -13.53 0.75 10.81
C VAL A 73 -13.90 0.41 9.38
N ALA A 74 -12.89 0.27 8.53
CA ALA A 74 -13.04 -0.20 7.15
C ALA A 74 -13.19 -1.74 7.12
N TYR A 75 -14.13 -2.22 7.92
CA TYR A 75 -14.48 -3.63 8.03
C TYR A 75 -16.00 -3.74 7.95
N ALA A 76 -16.48 -4.67 7.17
CA ALA A 76 -17.91 -4.95 7.06
C ALA A 76 -18.12 -6.47 6.98
N ASP A 77 -19.29 -6.93 7.40
CA ASP A 77 -19.68 -8.33 7.22
C ASP A 77 -19.60 -8.71 5.74
N ALA A 78 -19.03 -9.86 5.44
CA ALA A 78 -18.81 -10.35 4.08
C ALA A 78 -20.11 -10.50 3.25
N ASN A 79 -21.27 -10.58 3.91
CA ASN A 79 -22.56 -10.71 3.25
C ASN A 79 -23.19 -9.36 2.86
N ILE A 80 -22.72 -8.26 3.45
CA ILE A 80 -23.30 -6.93 3.18
C ILE A 80 -23.11 -6.50 1.71
N PRO A 81 -21.91 -6.59 1.10
CA PRO A 81 -21.72 -6.16 -0.28
C PRO A 81 -22.60 -6.89 -1.30
N PRO A 82 -22.75 -8.24 -1.28
CA PRO A 82 -23.69 -8.94 -2.15
C PRO A 82 -25.14 -8.47 -1.98
N MET A 83 -25.58 -8.29 -0.73
CA MET A 83 -26.93 -7.81 -0.43
C MET A 83 -27.17 -6.39 -0.97
N LEU A 84 -26.19 -5.52 -0.89
CA LEU A 84 -26.29 -4.17 -1.45
C LEU A 84 -26.41 -4.20 -2.96
N LYS A 85 -25.63 -5.03 -3.65
CA LYS A 85 -25.72 -5.20 -5.10
C LYS A 85 -27.07 -5.75 -5.54
N GLU A 86 -27.65 -6.67 -4.78
CA GLU A 86 -28.97 -7.23 -5.07
C GLU A 86 -30.10 -6.21 -4.84
N LYS A 87 -29.98 -5.39 -3.80
CA LYS A 87 -31.03 -4.49 -3.36
C LYS A 87 -31.04 -3.14 -4.08
N TYR A 88 -29.87 -2.65 -4.50
CA TYR A 88 -29.68 -1.30 -5.06
C TYR A 88 -29.08 -1.37 -6.45
N ALA A 89 -29.84 -0.91 -7.46
CA ALA A 89 -29.40 -0.92 -8.86
C ALA A 89 -28.21 0.04 -9.13
N GLU A 90 -27.98 1.00 -8.25
CA GLU A 90 -26.85 1.94 -8.30
C GLU A 90 -25.52 1.27 -7.94
N VAL A 91 -25.56 0.10 -7.28
CA VAL A 91 -24.37 -0.68 -6.95
C VAL A 91 -24.07 -1.63 -8.11
N GLU A 92 -23.17 -1.21 -8.98
CA GLU A 92 -22.80 -1.99 -10.17
C GLU A 92 -22.04 -3.28 -9.81
N ASP A 93 -21.08 -3.16 -8.90
CA ASP A 93 -20.29 -4.31 -8.46
C ASP A 93 -19.76 -4.12 -7.03
N TYR A 94 -19.19 -5.17 -6.45
CA TYR A 94 -18.55 -5.11 -5.15
C TYR A 94 -17.23 -5.90 -5.16
N LEU A 95 -16.38 -5.55 -4.23
CA LEU A 95 -15.10 -6.22 -3.99
C LEU A 95 -14.90 -6.41 -2.50
N ARG A 96 -14.66 -7.65 -2.09
CA ARG A 96 -14.23 -7.96 -0.74
C ARG A 96 -12.73 -8.25 -0.79
N ILE A 97 -12.01 -7.63 0.11
CA ILE A 97 -10.58 -7.86 0.34
C ILE A 97 -10.40 -8.30 1.79
N ASN A 98 -9.74 -9.40 1.99
CA ASN A 98 -9.38 -9.86 3.32
C ASN A 98 -7.84 -9.95 3.42
N SER A 99 -7.29 -9.22 4.37
CA SER A 99 -5.85 -9.23 4.66
C SER A 99 -5.60 -10.17 5.82
N LEU A 100 -4.76 -11.16 5.58
CA LEU A 100 -4.31 -12.13 6.57
C LEU A 100 -2.82 -11.97 6.78
N VAL A 101 -2.39 -12.11 8.03
CA VAL A 101 -0.97 -12.21 8.37
C VAL A 101 -0.65 -13.67 8.63
N PRO A 102 -0.02 -14.38 7.68
CA PRO A 102 0.39 -15.75 7.89
C PRO A 102 1.45 -15.84 8.99
N GLN A 103 1.54 -16.99 9.61
CA GLN A 103 2.61 -17.24 10.58
C GLN A 103 3.96 -17.34 9.87
N TYR A 104 3.98 -18.00 8.71
CA TYR A 104 5.15 -18.06 7.83
C TYR A 104 4.77 -18.47 6.40
N CYS A 105 5.70 -18.22 5.49
CA CYS A 105 5.78 -18.83 4.17
C CYS A 105 7.07 -19.66 4.09
N LYS A 106 6.97 -20.89 3.60
CA LYS A 106 8.12 -21.78 3.44
C LYS A 106 8.35 -22.10 1.98
N TYR A 107 9.59 -21.95 1.56
CA TYR A 107 10.05 -22.30 0.20
C TYR A 107 11.49 -22.83 0.26
N GLY A 108 11.78 -23.93 -0.47
CA GLY A 108 13.14 -24.50 -0.55
C GLY A 108 13.74 -24.95 0.79
N GLY A 109 12.90 -25.16 1.83
CA GLY A 109 13.35 -25.49 3.18
C GLY A 109 13.56 -24.25 4.07
N GLU A 110 13.56 -23.06 3.52
CA GLU A 110 13.67 -21.80 4.28
C GLU A 110 12.29 -21.28 4.70
N ILE A 111 12.25 -20.58 5.82
CA ILE A 111 11.04 -20.01 6.42
C ILE A 111 11.13 -18.49 6.39
N TYR A 112 10.08 -17.85 5.86
CA TYR A 112 9.96 -16.40 5.73
C TYR A 112 8.82 -15.92 6.62
N HIS A 113 9.09 -14.90 7.40
CA HIS A 113 8.13 -14.23 8.28
C HIS A 113 7.82 -12.81 7.74
N ASP A 114 6.90 -12.13 8.40
CA ASP A 114 6.51 -10.73 8.10
C ASP A 114 6.00 -10.55 6.67
N ILE A 115 5.17 -11.48 6.24
CA ILE A 115 4.49 -11.43 4.95
C ILE A 115 3.02 -11.05 5.14
N THR A 116 2.47 -10.35 4.16
CA THR A 116 1.04 -10.07 4.09
C THR A 116 0.43 -10.91 2.99
N PHE A 117 -0.63 -11.63 3.31
CA PHE A 117 -1.40 -12.42 2.36
C PHE A 117 -2.77 -11.76 2.19
N ILE A 118 -3.13 -11.45 0.98
CA ILE A 118 -4.39 -10.79 0.64
C ILE A 118 -5.21 -11.77 -0.18
N SER A 119 -6.44 -12.03 0.25
CA SER A 119 -7.45 -12.69 -0.57
C SER A 119 -8.48 -11.69 -1.04
N ALA A 120 -8.92 -11.82 -2.29
CA ALA A 120 -9.88 -10.92 -2.91
C ALA A 120 -10.86 -11.68 -3.79
N ASP A 121 -12.02 -11.10 -4.02
CA ASP A 121 -12.99 -11.61 -4.98
C ASP A 121 -12.47 -11.53 -6.42
N THR A 122 -13.03 -12.33 -7.31
CA THR A 122 -12.70 -12.34 -8.75
C THR A 122 -12.91 -10.99 -9.44
N THR A 123 -13.72 -10.13 -8.84
CA THR A 123 -13.99 -8.76 -9.30
C THR A 123 -12.84 -7.78 -9.09
N LEU A 124 -11.74 -8.19 -8.41
CA LEU A 124 -10.58 -7.33 -8.14
C LEU A 124 -10.09 -6.57 -9.38
N GLN A 125 -10.06 -7.24 -10.52
CA GLN A 125 -9.60 -6.63 -11.77
C GLN A 125 -10.55 -5.56 -12.35
N HIS A 126 -11.83 -5.56 -11.94
CA HIS A 126 -12.79 -4.52 -12.31
C HIS A 126 -12.53 -3.22 -11.54
N PHE A 127 -12.08 -3.35 -10.29
CA PHE A 127 -11.80 -2.20 -9.42
C PHE A 127 -10.39 -1.67 -9.59
N PHE A 128 -9.41 -2.56 -9.79
CA PHE A 128 -7.99 -2.22 -9.85
C PHE A 128 -7.34 -2.83 -11.09
N HIS A 129 -6.71 -1.98 -11.87
CA HIS A 129 -6.02 -2.36 -13.10
C HIS A 129 -4.59 -2.83 -12.80
N TYR A 130 -4.47 -3.99 -12.18
CA TYR A 130 -3.16 -4.62 -11.99
C TYR A 130 -2.64 -5.21 -13.30
N HIS A 131 -1.41 -4.88 -13.63
CA HIS A 131 -0.71 -5.44 -14.79
C HIS A 131 0.38 -6.39 -14.28
N PRO A 132 0.18 -7.71 -14.35
CA PRO A 132 1.21 -8.65 -13.96
C PRO A 132 2.43 -8.52 -14.88
N ILE A 133 3.63 -8.61 -14.31
CA ILE A 133 4.89 -8.68 -15.05
C ILE A 133 4.93 -9.99 -15.83
N ALA A 134 4.49 -11.09 -15.20
CA ALA A 134 4.32 -12.38 -15.86
C ALA A 134 3.19 -13.18 -15.22
N GLY A 135 2.62 -14.10 -15.99
CA GLY A 135 1.53 -14.97 -15.56
C GLY A 135 0.15 -14.35 -15.72
N SER A 136 -0.83 -14.83 -14.97
CA SER A 136 -2.23 -14.45 -15.09
C SER A 136 -2.88 -14.23 -13.72
N LEU A 137 -3.20 -12.98 -13.40
CA LEU A 137 -3.96 -12.64 -12.19
C LEU A 137 -5.37 -13.27 -12.21
N LYS A 138 -5.95 -13.45 -13.39
CA LYS A 138 -7.24 -14.14 -13.55
C LYS A 138 -7.20 -15.57 -13.00
N GLN A 139 -6.13 -16.30 -13.28
CA GLN A 139 -5.97 -17.67 -12.76
C GLN A 139 -5.88 -17.68 -11.23
N VAL A 140 -5.18 -16.69 -10.63
CA VAL A 140 -5.09 -16.55 -9.17
C VAL A 140 -6.47 -16.38 -8.55
N LEU A 141 -7.30 -15.54 -9.14
CA LEU A 141 -8.62 -15.18 -8.59
C LEU A 141 -9.69 -16.26 -8.83
N GLU A 142 -9.59 -17.03 -9.90
CA GLU A 142 -10.60 -18.03 -10.28
C GLU A 142 -10.26 -19.46 -9.80
N GLN A 143 -9.00 -19.74 -9.51
CA GLN A 143 -8.56 -21.10 -9.17
C GLN A 143 -8.03 -21.16 -7.72
N PRO A 144 -8.57 -22.03 -6.87
CA PRO A 144 -8.05 -22.22 -5.52
C PRO A 144 -6.63 -22.77 -5.55
N GLY A 145 -5.82 -22.43 -4.54
CA GLY A 145 -4.44 -22.89 -4.44
C GLY A 145 -3.45 -22.17 -5.36
N LYS A 146 -3.86 -21.07 -5.98
CA LYS A 146 -3.00 -20.21 -6.80
C LYS A 146 -2.71 -18.90 -6.08
N VAL A 147 -1.51 -18.35 -6.30
CA VAL A 147 -1.10 -17.09 -5.69
C VAL A 147 -0.38 -16.20 -6.69
N ALA A 148 -0.59 -14.89 -6.57
CA ALA A 148 0.25 -13.87 -7.18
C ALA A 148 1.22 -13.33 -6.12
N LEU A 149 2.46 -13.12 -6.53
CA LEU A 149 3.51 -12.56 -5.68
C LEU A 149 3.76 -11.10 -6.06
N SER A 150 4.14 -10.28 -5.09
CA SER A 150 4.76 -9.00 -5.43
C SER A 150 6.17 -9.26 -6.01
N GLU A 151 6.61 -8.39 -6.93
CA GLU A 151 7.94 -8.48 -7.52
C GLU A 151 9.04 -8.56 -6.45
N ALA A 152 8.95 -7.69 -5.44
CA ALA A 152 9.91 -7.68 -4.34
C ALA A 152 9.95 -9.02 -3.56
N PHE A 153 8.78 -9.63 -3.33
CA PHE A 153 8.70 -10.90 -2.62
C PHE A 153 9.15 -12.06 -3.51
N ALA A 154 8.81 -12.05 -4.79
CA ALA A 154 9.30 -13.02 -5.77
C ALA A 154 10.84 -12.99 -5.85
N HIS A 155 11.44 -11.79 -5.94
CA HIS A 155 12.89 -11.66 -5.94
C HIS A 155 13.54 -12.11 -4.62
N LYS A 156 12.88 -11.86 -3.48
CA LYS A 156 13.35 -12.32 -2.16
C LYS A 156 13.38 -13.84 -2.04
N LEU A 157 12.38 -14.55 -2.61
CA LEU A 157 12.26 -16.00 -2.53
C LEU A 157 13.11 -16.74 -3.57
N PHE A 158 13.13 -16.24 -4.79
CA PHE A 158 13.64 -16.97 -5.97
C PHE A 158 14.91 -16.32 -6.56
N GLY A 159 15.27 -15.09 -6.12
CA GLY A 159 16.33 -14.33 -6.78
C GLY A 159 15.94 -14.00 -8.22
N ASP A 160 16.81 -14.35 -9.15
CA ASP A 160 16.57 -14.14 -10.60
C ASP A 160 15.86 -15.31 -11.29
N LYS A 161 15.43 -16.32 -10.53
CA LYS A 161 14.69 -17.47 -11.10
C LYS A 161 13.24 -17.11 -11.35
N ASN A 162 12.67 -17.68 -12.40
CA ASN A 162 11.25 -17.52 -12.68
C ASN A 162 10.41 -18.21 -11.58
N PRO A 163 9.54 -17.45 -10.87
CA PRO A 163 8.71 -18.01 -9.80
C PRO A 163 7.51 -18.82 -10.28
N LEU A 164 7.16 -18.75 -11.56
CA LEU A 164 5.94 -19.38 -12.09
C LEU A 164 6.01 -20.90 -12.03
N GLY A 165 4.97 -21.52 -11.45
CA GLY A 165 4.88 -22.97 -11.26
C GLY A 165 5.50 -23.48 -9.95
N GLU A 166 6.17 -22.62 -9.19
CA GLU A 166 6.77 -23.00 -7.90
C GLU A 166 5.71 -23.09 -6.79
N LEU A 167 5.90 -24.06 -5.89
CA LEU A 167 4.99 -24.29 -4.77
C LEU A 167 5.51 -23.63 -3.49
N LEU A 168 4.64 -22.88 -2.85
CA LEU A 168 4.86 -22.21 -1.58
C LEU A 168 3.97 -22.82 -0.52
N GLU A 169 4.52 -23.14 0.64
CA GLU A 169 3.74 -23.55 1.81
C GLU A 169 3.46 -22.31 2.67
N ILE A 170 2.19 -21.95 2.82
CA ILE A 170 1.77 -20.81 3.63
C ILE A 170 0.99 -21.34 4.84
N LYS A 171 1.47 -20.99 6.03
CA LYS A 171 0.82 -21.32 7.29
C LYS A 171 0.07 -20.11 7.83
N THR A 172 -1.24 -20.23 7.93
CA THR A 172 -2.11 -19.31 8.65
C THR A 172 -2.31 -19.76 10.09
N MET A 173 -3.11 -19.04 10.87
CA MET A 173 -3.44 -19.45 12.24
C MET A 173 -4.25 -20.75 12.30
N THR A 174 -5.02 -21.04 11.28
CA THR A 174 -5.97 -22.15 11.25
C THR A 174 -5.52 -23.32 10.40
N ASP A 175 -4.68 -23.09 9.38
CA ASP A 175 -4.36 -24.12 8.39
C ASP A 175 -2.98 -23.89 7.76
N THR A 176 -2.45 -24.96 7.16
CA THR A 176 -1.24 -24.93 6.35
C THR A 176 -1.61 -25.41 4.95
N GLN A 177 -1.44 -24.58 3.96
CA GLN A 177 -1.80 -24.88 2.58
C GLN A 177 -0.64 -24.60 1.62
N SER A 178 -0.60 -25.39 0.55
CA SER A 178 0.34 -25.19 -0.55
C SER A 178 -0.32 -24.37 -1.65
N TYR A 179 0.38 -23.35 -2.10
CA TYR A 179 -0.03 -22.46 -3.18
C TYR A 179 0.99 -22.49 -4.31
N GLU A 180 0.50 -22.55 -5.54
CA GLU A 180 1.34 -22.41 -6.72
C GLU A 180 1.43 -20.96 -7.16
N ALA A 181 2.64 -20.45 -7.35
CA ALA A 181 2.88 -19.13 -7.90
C ALA A 181 2.57 -19.11 -9.40
N VAL A 182 1.50 -18.45 -9.80
CA VAL A 182 1.08 -18.39 -11.23
C VAL A 182 1.12 -16.98 -11.80
N SER A 183 1.46 -16.00 -10.99
CA SER A 183 1.61 -14.60 -11.42
C SER A 183 2.55 -13.85 -10.48
N TYR A 184 3.18 -12.78 -10.98
CA TYR A 184 3.82 -11.78 -10.12
C TYR A 184 3.69 -10.38 -10.73
N THR A 185 3.62 -9.37 -9.85
CA THR A 185 3.36 -7.97 -10.21
C THR A 185 4.29 -7.02 -9.48
#